data_7a9c2fda72846d9e85402837f050031e
#
_entry.id   7a9c2fda72846d9e85402837f050031e
#
_cell.length_a   1.000
_cell.length_b   1.000
_cell.length_c   1.000
_cell.angle_alpha   90.00
_cell.angle_beta   90.00
_cell.angle_gamma   90.00
#
_symmetry.space_group_name_H-M   'P 1'
#
loop_
_entity.id
_entity.type
_entity.pdbx_description
1 polymer ?
#
loop_
_entity_poly.entity_id
_entity_poly.type
_entity_poly.pdbx_seq_one_letter_code
_entity_poly.pdbx_strand_id
1 'polypeptide(L)'
;MEQINRDALFCDETEDYRCPSEADAGEVVTFYFRTEKNGADAVVLLEYDPETGALLQEWQMKRLSWECCAGSVGNGADTNRGIDGSGMADKSDSRFDYYSCALTLGTKIFSYVFQVTWGENVCLYDRIGLTEDAAAHPFRLIPGFHVPEWSKGALMYQIYVDRFCNGDPTNDTETNEYIYLKKPVT
;
A
#
# COMPACT_ATOMS: atom_id res chain seq x y z
N MET A 1 27.02 -13.27 -8.10
CA MET A 1 25.62 -12.98 -8.40
C MET A 1 25.24 -11.79 -7.54
N GLU A 2 24.91 -10.68 -8.14
CA GLU A 2 24.46 -9.51 -7.42
C GLU A 2 23.07 -9.80 -6.86
N GLN A 3 22.94 -9.77 -5.56
CA GLN A 3 21.68 -10.10 -4.86
C GLN A 3 20.88 -8.81 -4.79
N ILE A 4 19.60 -8.86 -5.19
CA ILE A 4 18.72 -7.69 -5.07
C ILE A 4 18.63 -7.22 -3.61
N ASN A 5 18.74 -5.93 -3.39
CA ASN A 5 18.56 -5.33 -2.08
C ASN A 5 17.07 -5.30 -1.72
N ARG A 6 16.65 -6.28 -0.92
CA ARG A 6 15.25 -6.47 -0.52
C ARG A 6 14.68 -5.29 0.25
N ASP A 7 15.48 -4.63 1.06
CA ASP A 7 15.05 -3.50 1.90
C ASP A 7 14.82 -2.22 1.09
N ALA A 8 15.35 -2.17 -0.12
CA ALA A 8 15.14 -1.07 -1.05
C ALA A 8 13.89 -1.22 -1.91
N LEU A 9 13.36 -2.44 -2.06
CA LEU A 9 12.10 -2.68 -2.75
C LEU A 9 10.95 -2.20 -1.88
N PHE A 10 10.10 -1.34 -2.41
CA PHE A 10 9.00 -0.82 -1.64
C PHE A 10 7.85 -0.29 -2.51
N CYS A 11 6.65 -0.63 -2.09
CA CYS A 11 5.39 -0.04 -2.52
C CYS A 11 4.37 -0.24 -1.40
N ASP A 12 3.45 0.68 -1.27
CA ASP A 12 2.28 0.56 -0.42
C ASP A 12 1.01 1.08 -1.14
N GLU A 13 -0.08 1.22 -0.41
CA GLU A 13 -1.36 1.66 -0.97
C GLU A 13 -1.65 3.15 -0.69
N THR A 14 -0.65 3.91 -0.24
CA THR A 14 -0.77 5.35 0.03
C THR A 14 -0.71 6.18 -1.26
N GLU A 15 -1.09 7.46 -1.17
CA GLU A 15 -0.99 8.41 -2.28
C GLU A 15 0.43 8.54 -2.85
N ASP A 16 1.46 8.23 -2.06
CA ASP A 16 2.85 8.26 -2.50
C ASP A 16 3.17 7.17 -3.54
N TYR A 17 2.45 6.05 -3.49
CA TYR A 17 2.70 4.90 -4.37
C TYR A 17 1.53 4.53 -5.26
N ARG A 18 0.34 5.08 -5.00
CA ARG A 18 -0.86 4.90 -5.82
C ARG A 18 -1.69 6.17 -5.81
N CYS A 19 -1.68 6.93 -6.88
CA CYS A 19 -2.33 8.24 -6.96
C CYS A 19 -3.35 8.30 -8.11
N PRO A 20 -4.64 8.54 -7.78
CA PRO A 20 -5.21 8.61 -6.44
C PRO A 20 -5.21 7.23 -5.74
N SER A 21 -5.09 7.25 -4.40
CA SER A 21 -5.13 6.01 -3.59
C SER A 21 -6.52 5.39 -3.54
N GLU A 22 -7.54 6.22 -3.66
CA GLU A 22 -8.95 5.87 -3.79
C GLU A 22 -9.45 6.44 -5.13
N ALA A 23 -9.96 5.59 -6.02
CA ALA A 23 -10.34 5.99 -7.37
C ALA A 23 -11.68 5.40 -7.80
N ASP A 24 -12.41 6.12 -8.64
CA ASP A 24 -13.61 5.64 -9.31
C ASP A 24 -13.28 4.88 -10.60
N ALA A 25 -14.24 4.08 -11.05
CA ALA A 25 -14.14 3.44 -12.35
C ALA A 25 -14.04 4.48 -13.47
N GLY A 26 -13.09 4.29 -14.38
CA GLY A 26 -12.82 5.21 -15.48
C GLY A 26 -11.78 6.29 -15.16
N GLU A 27 -11.37 6.42 -13.90
CA GLU A 27 -10.27 7.32 -13.53
C GLU A 27 -8.91 6.73 -13.90
N VAL A 28 -7.95 7.62 -14.12
CA VAL A 28 -6.56 7.24 -14.35
C VAL A 28 -5.83 7.18 -13.02
N VAL A 29 -5.26 6.02 -12.73
CA VAL A 29 -4.46 5.81 -11.52
C VAL A 29 -3.00 5.62 -11.93
N THR A 30 -2.11 6.32 -11.26
CA THR A 30 -0.66 6.17 -11.42
C THR A 30 -0.11 5.34 -10.28
N PHE A 31 0.59 4.26 -10.63
CA PHE A 31 1.25 3.37 -9.69
C PHE A 31 2.74 3.64 -9.71
N TYR A 32 3.36 3.56 -8.53
CA TYR A 32 4.78 3.74 -8.34
C TYR A 32 5.39 2.54 -7.63
N PHE A 33 6.66 2.27 -7.92
CA PHE A 33 7.43 1.25 -7.25
C PHE A 33 8.87 1.74 -7.05
N ARG A 34 9.45 1.46 -5.89
CA ARG A 34 10.81 1.88 -5.52
C ARG A 34 11.77 0.69 -5.53
N THR A 35 12.96 0.90 -6.04
CA THR A 35 14.09 -0.04 -5.96
C THR A 35 15.35 0.67 -5.50
N GLU A 36 16.41 -0.08 -5.16
CA GLU A 36 17.73 0.50 -5.03
C GLU A 36 18.18 1.14 -6.34
N LYS A 37 19.04 2.13 -6.26
CA LYS A 37 19.64 2.78 -7.45
C LYS A 37 20.34 1.77 -8.33
N ASN A 38 19.91 1.67 -9.57
CA ASN A 38 20.36 0.67 -10.56
C ASN A 38 20.16 -0.80 -10.10
N GLY A 39 19.29 -1.05 -9.13
CA GLY A 39 19.04 -2.37 -8.55
C GLY A 39 18.04 -3.23 -9.33
N ALA A 40 17.37 -2.68 -10.33
CA ALA A 40 16.44 -3.41 -11.20
C ALA A 40 16.59 -2.99 -12.64
N ASP A 41 16.52 -3.96 -13.55
CA ASP A 41 16.53 -3.73 -15.01
C ASP A 41 15.13 -3.36 -15.51
N ALA A 42 14.10 -4.00 -14.95
CA ALA A 42 12.70 -3.74 -15.28
C ALA A 42 11.79 -3.98 -14.10
N VAL A 43 10.70 -3.23 -14.08
CA VAL A 43 9.56 -3.45 -13.17
C VAL A 43 8.29 -3.51 -14.02
N VAL A 44 7.45 -4.51 -13.75
CA VAL A 44 6.17 -4.73 -14.42
C VAL A 44 5.09 -4.85 -13.37
N LEU A 45 3.99 -4.14 -13.55
CA LEU A 45 2.79 -4.34 -12.75
C LEU A 45 1.96 -5.44 -13.43
N LEU A 46 1.64 -6.49 -12.69
CA LEU A 46 0.88 -7.65 -13.15
C LEU A 46 -0.53 -7.59 -12.54
N GLU A 47 -1.54 -7.56 -13.40
CA GLU A 47 -2.95 -7.60 -13.00
C GLU A 47 -3.46 -9.04 -12.98
N TYR A 48 -4.10 -9.42 -11.89
CA TYR A 48 -4.67 -10.75 -11.71
C TYR A 48 -6.18 -10.70 -11.48
N ASP A 49 -6.88 -11.68 -11.99
CA ASP A 49 -8.28 -11.89 -11.65
C ASP A 49 -8.40 -12.30 -10.17
N PRO A 50 -9.15 -11.55 -9.35
CA PRO A 50 -9.22 -11.77 -7.90
C PRO A 50 -9.94 -13.07 -7.50
N GLU A 51 -10.71 -13.68 -8.41
CA GLU A 51 -11.49 -14.91 -8.14
C GLU A 51 -10.73 -16.15 -8.62
N THR A 52 -10.12 -16.06 -9.79
CA THR A 52 -9.47 -17.21 -10.44
C THR A 52 -7.98 -17.25 -10.23
N GLY A 53 -7.36 -16.12 -9.87
CA GLY A 53 -5.91 -15.97 -9.79
C GLY A 53 -5.21 -15.98 -11.16
N ALA A 54 -5.96 -15.85 -12.25
CA ALA A 54 -5.39 -15.82 -13.59
C ALA A 54 -4.77 -14.45 -13.90
N LEU A 55 -3.59 -14.46 -14.54
CA LEU A 55 -2.99 -13.23 -15.05
C LEU A 55 -3.88 -12.65 -16.16
N LEU A 56 -4.31 -11.41 -16.00
CA LEU A 56 -5.16 -10.70 -16.96
C LEU A 56 -4.33 -9.81 -17.88
N GLN A 57 -3.44 -9.01 -17.30
CA GLN A 57 -2.65 -8.02 -18.06
C GLN A 57 -1.33 -7.69 -17.39
N GLU A 58 -0.37 -7.24 -18.21
CA GLU A 58 0.95 -6.78 -17.80
C GLU A 58 1.14 -5.32 -18.21
N TRP A 59 1.61 -4.50 -17.26
CA TRP A 59 1.83 -3.07 -17.46
C TRP A 59 3.31 -2.76 -17.24
N GLN A 60 4.04 -2.48 -18.34
CA GLN A 60 5.44 -2.09 -18.24
C GLN A 60 5.58 -0.75 -17.51
N MET A 61 6.37 -0.70 -16.46
CA MET A 61 6.63 0.52 -15.71
C MET A 61 7.86 1.24 -16.28
N LYS A 62 7.77 2.55 -16.36
CA LYS A 62 8.88 3.40 -16.79
C LYS A 62 9.68 3.88 -15.60
N ARG A 63 11.00 3.73 -15.66
CA ARG A 63 11.90 4.34 -14.69
C ARG A 63 11.80 5.86 -14.82
N LEU A 64 11.58 6.54 -13.70
CA LEU A 64 11.52 8.00 -13.65
C LEU A 64 12.94 8.55 -13.80
N SER A 65 13.14 9.46 -14.74
CA SER A 65 14.38 10.20 -14.85
C SER A 65 14.27 11.45 -14.00
N TRP A 66 15.31 11.74 -13.23
CA TRP A 66 15.43 12.95 -12.41
C TRP A 66 15.20 14.26 -13.20
N GLU A 67 15.53 14.27 -14.48
CA GLU A 67 15.41 15.45 -15.33
C GLU A 67 13.97 15.91 -15.59
N CYS A 68 12.97 15.02 -15.42
CA CYS A 68 11.58 15.38 -15.66
C CYS A 68 10.93 16.19 -14.52
N CYS A 69 11.51 16.16 -13.32
CA CYS A 69 10.94 16.87 -12.15
C CYS A 69 11.52 18.29 -11.96
N ALA A 70 12.58 18.64 -12.68
CA ALA A 70 13.25 19.94 -12.57
C ALA A 70 12.60 21.07 -13.41
N GLY A 71 11.53 20.78 -14.15
CA GLY A 71 10.94 21.67 -15.17
C GLY A 71 9.87 22.63 -14.71
N SER A 72 9.61 22.83 -13.41
CA SER A 72 8.56 23.76 -12.92
C SER A 72 8.98 24.52 -11.66
N VAL A 73 10.20 25.05 -11.61
CA VAL A 73 10.53 26.07 -10.60
C VAL A 73 10.21 27.43 -11.18
N GLY A 74 8.95 27.85 -11.03
CA GLY A 74 8.58 29.26 -11.12
C GLY A 74 9.21 30.01 -9.95
N ASN A 75 9.93 31.08 -10.25
CA ASN A 75 10.53 32.00 -9.29
C ASN A 75 9.49 32.50 -8.28
N GLY A 76 9.56 32.04 -7.03
CA GLY A 76 8.74 32.52 -5.93
C GLY A 76 9.19 31.84 -4.65
N ALA A 77 9.93 32.61 -3.83
CA ALA A 77 10.40 32.19 -2.54
C ALA A 77 9.24 31.81 -1.61
N ASP A 78 9.05 30.51 -1.38
CA ASP A 78 8.38 30.00 -0.18
C ASP A 78 8.91 28.60 0.12
N THR A 79 9.80 28.53 1.10
CA THR A 79 10.57 27.34 1.51
C THR A 79 9.75 26.37 2.40
N ASN A 80 8.41 26.30 2.30
CA ASN A 80 7.57 25.46 3.15
C ASN A 80 6.34 24.89 2.43
N ARG A 81 6.47 24.45 1.17
CA ARG A 81 5.42 23.64 0.52
C ARG A 81 6.06 22.62 -0.42
N GLY A 82 6.47 21.49 0.12
CA GLY A 82 6.70 20.27 -0.63
C GLY A 82 5.41 19.51 -0.91
N ILE A 83 4.37 20.19 -1.36
CA ILE A 83 3.15 19.56 -1.85
C ILE A 83 2.64 20.44 -2.99
N ASP A 84 3.07 20.15 -4.21
CA ASP A 84 2.21 20.41 -5.35
C ASP A 84 1.03 19.46 -5.15
N GLY A 85 -0.18 19.86 -5.39
CA GLY A 85 -1.40 19.09 -5.06
C GLY A 85 -1.48 17.67 -5.65
N SER A 86 -0.37 17.01 -5.94
CA SER A 86 -0.23 15.65 -6.47
C SER A 86 0.09 14.59 -5.41
N GLY A 87 0.24 14.94 -4.13
CA GLY A 87 0.46 13.96 -3.05
C GLY A 87 1.77 13.14 -3.15
N MET A 88 2.65 13.48 -4.08
CA MET A 88 3.89 12.72 -4.30
C MET A 88 4.94 13.09 -3.26
N ALA A 89 5.34 12.14 -2.42
CA ALA A 89 6.59 12.23 -1.67
C ALA A 89 7.74 12.57 -2.61
N ASP A 90 8.68 13.36 -2.11
CA ASP A 90 9.89 13.70 -2.87
C ASP A 90 10.65 12.44 -3.29
N LYS A 91 10.45 12.01 -4.54
CA LYS A 91 11.14 10.88 -5.15
C LYS A 91 12.55 11.24 -5.64
N SER A 92 13.13 12.32 -5.10
CA SER A 92 14.45 12.83 -5.45
C SER A 92 15.61 12.12 -4.72
N ASP A 93 15.32 11.18 -3.82
CA ASP A 93 16.37 10.46 -3.09
C ASP A 93 17.26 9.69 -4.05
N SER A 94 18.51 10.15 -4.18
CA SER A 94 19.50 9.60 -5.10
C SER A 94 19.89 8.14 -4.81
N ARG A 95 19.50 7.59 -3.68
CA ARG A 95 19.73 6.18 -3.29
C ARG A 95 18.79 5.21 -3.98
N PHE A 96 17.65 5.70 -4.50
CA PHE A 96 16.60 4.88 -5.05
C PHE A 96 16.30 5.24 -6.51
N ASP A 97 15.76 4.27 -7.21
CA ASP A 97 15.07 4.45 -8.47
C ASP A 97 13.57 4.23 -8.26
N TYR A 98 12.77 5.03 -8.95
CA TYR A 98 11.33 4.92 -8.96
C TYR A 98 10.85 4.55 -10.36
N TYR A 99 9.89 3.66 -10.40
CA TYR A 99 9.21 3.22 -11.62
C TYR A 99 7.76 3.62 -11.55
N SER A 100 7.15 3.97 -12.67
CA SER A 100 5.72 4.32 -12.72
C SER A 100 5.02 3.80 -13.96
N CYS A 101 3.74 3.51 -13.82
CA CYS A 101 2.81 3.34 -14.93
C CYS A 101 1.47 3.97 -14.57
N ALA A 102 0.75 4.44 -15.57
CA ALA A 102 -0.60 4.96 -15.42
C ALA A 102 -1.56 4.11 -16.25
N LEU A 103 -2.70 3.78 -15.67
CA LEU A 103 -3.75 3.01 -16.34
C LEU A 103 -5.13 3.55 -15.96
N THR A 104 -6.11 3.31 -16.82
CA THR A 104 -7.49 3.63 -16.53
C THR A 104 -8.12 2.48 -15.75
N LEU A 105 -8.67 2.79 -14.58
CA LEU A 105 -9.29 1.80 -13.70
C LEU A 105 -10.60 1.26 -14.30
N GLY A 106 -10.75 -0.06 -14.32
CA GLY A 106 -11.98 -0.73 -14.72
C GLY A 106 -13.08 -0.65 -13.67
N THR A 107 -14.15 -1.41 -13.87
CA THR A 107 -15.28 -1.48 -12.91
C THR A 107 -15.14 -2.61 -11.89
N LYS A 108 -14.19 -3.53 -12.10
CA LYS A 108 -13.92 -4.66 -11.20
C LYS A 108 -12.81 -4.33 -10.24
N ILE A 109 -12.70 -5.11 -9.16
CA ILE A 109 -11.57 -5.05 -8.25
C ILE A 109 -10.28 -5.24 -9.05
N PHE A 110 -9.39 -4.27 -8.97
CA PHE A 110 -8.06 -4.31 -9.56
C PHE A 110 -7.10 -4.96 -8.57
N SER A 111 -6.70 -6.20 -8.86
CA SER A 111 -5.79 -7.00 -8.03
C SER A 111 -4.44 -7.10 -8.72
N TYR A 112 -3.34 -6.71 -8.06
CA TYR A 112 -2.05 -6.59 -8.72
C TYR A 112 -0.88 -6.93 -7.81
N VAL A 113 0.24 -7.30 -8.43
CA VAL A 113 1.56 -7.43 -7.82
C VAL A 113 2.60 -6.81 -8.74
N PHE A 114 3.81 -6.61 -8.24
CA PHE A 114 4.92 -6.16 -9.08
C PHE A 114 5.87 -7.31 -9.36
N GLN A 115 6.33 -7.39 -10.59
CA GLN A 115 7.44 -8.24 -11.00
C GLN A 115 8.68 -7.37 -11.17
N VAL A 116 9.76 -7.74 -10.50
CA VAL A 116 11.05 -7.05 -10.56
C VAL A 116 12.07 -7.97 -11.18
N THR A 117 12.78 -7.47 -12.18
CA THR A 117 13.80 -8.21 -12.92
C THR A 117 15.15 -7.56 -12.72
N TRP A 118 16.19 -8.37 -12.45
CA TRP A 118 17.59 -7.95 -12.43
C TRP A 118 18.49 -9.07 -12.95
N GLY A 119 19.27 -8.80 -14.01
CA GLY A 119 20.04 -9.82 -14.73
C GLY A 119 19.13 -10.95 -15.22
N GLU A 120 19.43 -12.17 -14.83
CA GLU A 120 18.62 -13.36 -15.14
C GLU A 120 17.58 -13.71 -14.08
N ASN A 121 17.47 -12.90 -13.03
CA ASN A 121 16.59 -13.18 -11.91
C ASN A 121 15.29 -12.40 -12.03
N VAL A 122 14.22 -13.01 -11.52
CA VAL A 122 12.88 -12.42 -11.44
C VAL A 122 12.31 -12.72 -10.06
N CYS A 123 11.69 -11.74 -9.45
CA CYS A 123 10.89 -11.95 -8.24
C CYS A 123 9.55 -11.21 -8.32
N LEU A 124 8.60 -11.65 -7.53
CA LEU A 124 7.32 -10.97 -7.33
C LEU A 124 7.34 -10.22 -6.02
N TYR A 125 6.65 -9.09 -5.98
CA TYR A 125 6.47 -8.28 -4.79
C TYR A 125 4.98 -7.99 -4.60
N ASP A 126 4.46 -8.40 -3.45
CA ASP A 126 3.08 -8.21 -3.05
C ASP A 126 2.97 -7.30 -1.81
N ARG A 127 1.79 -7.20 -1.21
CA ARG A 127 1.52 -6.37 -0.05
C ARG A 127 2.32 -6.75 1.21
N ILE A 128 2.83 -7.98 1.28
CA ILE A 128 3.65 -8.46 2.42
C ILE A 128 5.15 -8.32 2.10
N GLY A 129 5.52 -8.23 0.84
CA GLY A 129 6.91 -8.14 0.38
C GLY A 129 7.21 -9.09 -0.77
N LEU A 130 8.41 -9.68 -0.76
CA LEU A 130 8.79 -10.65 -1.79
C LEU A 130 8.04 -11.96 -1.64
N THR A 131 7.47 -12.45 -2.74
CA THR A 131 6.67 -13.67 -2.81
C THR A 131 7.03 -14.50 -4.05
N GLU A 132 6.74 -15.79 -4.00
CA GLU A 132 6.74 -16.69 -5.16
C GLU A 132 5.31 -16.95 -5.68
N ASP A 133 4.30 -16.57 -4.89
CA ASP A 133 2.87 -16.74 -5.21
C ASP A 133 2.19 -15.39 -5.37
N ALA A 134 1.90 -15.01 -6.60
CA ALA A 134 1.22 -13.76 -6.93
C ALA A 134 -0.22 -13.66 -6.38
N ALA A 135 -0.85 -14.79 -6.08
CA ALA A 135 -2.23 -14.83 -5.60
C ALA A 135 -2.35 -14.77 -4.07
N ALA A 136 -1.24 -14.94 -3.33
CA ALA A 136 -1.29 -15.06 -1.87
C ALA A 136 -1.76 -13.76 -1.20
N HIS A 137 -1.12 -12.63 -1.50
CA HIS A 137 -1.38 -11.34 -0.85
C HIS A 137 -1.31 -10.15 -1.81
N PRO A 138 -2.05 -10.16 -2.94
CA PRO A 138 -1.99 -9.09 -3.91
C PRO A 138 -2.44 -7.76 -3.31
N PHE A 139 -1.92 -6.66 -3.83
CA PHE A 139 -2.51 -5.35 -3.64
C PHE A 139 -3.89 -5.30 -4.27
N ARG A 140 -4.79 -4.50 -3.73
CA ARG A 140 -6.15 -4.36 -4.25
C ARG A 140 -6.58 -2.90 -4.30
N LEU A 141 -7.23 -2.52 -5.40
CA LEU A 141 -7.94 -1.27 -5.52
C LEU A 141 -9.39 -1.58 -5.90
N ILE A 142 -10.32 -1.10 -5.09
CA ILE A 142 -11.75 -1.32 -5.29
C ILE A 142 -12.34 -0.04 -5.87
N PRO A 143 -12.76 -0.02 -7.15
CA PRO A 143 -13.31 1.17 -7.78
C PRO A 143 -14.54 1.67 -7.04
N GLY A 144 -14.58 2.98 -6.76
CA GLY A 144 -15.70 3.62 -6.05
C GLY A 144 -15.75 3.36 -4.54
N PHE A 145 -14.75 2.68 -3.98
CA PHE A 145 -14.63 2.57 -2.52
C PHE A 145 -13.82 3.73 -1.97
N HIS A 146 -14.48 4.58 -1.19
CA HIS A 146 -13.86 5.72 -0.53
C HIS A 146 -14.02 5.61 0.98
N VAL A 147 -12.92 5.78 1.70
CA VAL A 147 -12.94 5.85 3.16
C VAL A 147 -13.54 7.20 3.57
N PRO A 148 -14.56 7.23 4.45
CA PRO A 148 -15.15 8.47 4.91
C PRO A 148 -14.10 9.42 5.51
N GLU A 149 -14.14 10.70 5.14
CA GLU A 149 -13.14 11.70 5.57
C GLU A 149 -13.01 11.79 7.09
N TRP A 150 -14.11 11.63 7.84
CA TRP A 150 -14.09 11.67 9.30
C TRP A 150 -13.26 10.55 9.93
N SER A 151 -13.05 9.43 9.22
CA SER A 151 -12.29 8.26 9.72
C SER A 151 -10.81 8.31 9.34
N LYS A 152 -10.44 9.16 8.37
CA LYS A 152 -9.05 9.32 7.94
C LYS A 152 -8.24 9.97 9.07
N GLY A 153 -7.24 9.26 9.57
CA GLY A 153 -6.43 9.71 10.70
C GLY A 153 -7.14 9.70 12.07
N ALA A 154 -8.35 9.16 12.17
CA ALA A 154 -9.07 9.06 13.44
C ALA A 154 -8.35 8.11 14.42
N LEU A 155 -8.15 8.57 15.64
CA LEU A 155 -7.67 7.74 16.73
C LEU A 155 -8.87 7.09 17.42
N MET A 156 -8.96 5.76 17.37
CA MET A 156 -10.01 5.01 18.05
C MET A 156 -9.48 4.40 19.33
N TYR A 157 -10.20 4.62 20.43
CA TYR A 157 -9.90 4.03 21.73
C TYR A 157 -11.08 3.17 22.17
N GLN A 158 -10.88 1.86 22.29
CA GLN A 158 -11.89 0.93 22.75
C GLN A 158 -11.71 0.66 24.23
N ILE A 159 -12.75 0.97 25.03
CA ILE A 159 -12.77 0.72 26.47
C ILE A 159 -13.61 -0.54 26.72
N TYR A 160 -12.98 -1.57 27.27
CA TYR A 160 -13.67 -2.71 27.86
C TYR A 160 -14.05 -2.33 29.27
N VAL A 161 -15.31 -1.99 29.48
CA VAL A 161 -15.81 -1.42 30.75
C VAL A 161 -15.54 -2.35 31.94
N ASP A 162 -15.70 -3.65 31.72
CA ASP A 162 -15.46 -4.72 32.71
C ASP A 162 -13.98 -4.91 33.10
N ARG A 163 -13.05 -4.30 32.35
CA ARG A 163 -11.61 -4.46 32.55
C ARG A 163 -10.85 -3.15 32.72
N PHE A 164 -11.54 -2.03 32.65
CA PHE A 164 -10.90 -0.72 32.69
C PHE A 164 -10.78 -0.19 34.09
N CYS A 165 -11.87 -0.16 34.84
CA CYS A 165 -11.92 0.27 36.23
C CYS A 165 -13.17 -0.30 36.91
N ASN A 166 -12.99 -0.93 38.05
CA ASN A 166 -14.11 -1.34 38.87
C ASN A 166 -14.62 -0.12 39.68
N GLY A 167 -15.74 0.43 39.23
CA GLY A 167 -16.37 1.59 39.89
C GLY A 167 -17.32 1.23 41.02
N ASP A 168 -17.74 -0.03 41.11
CA ASP A 168 -18.66 -0.53 42.13
C ASP A 168 -18.35 -1.99 42.48
N PRO A 169 -17.53 -2.25 43.49
CA PRO A 169 -17.16 -3.61 43.89
C PRO A 169 -18.31 -4.41 44.50
N THR A 170 -19.48 -3.80 44.74
CA THR A 170 -20.63 -4.53 45.33
C THR A 170 -21.35 -5.41 44.33
N ASN A 171 -21.09 -5.21 43.04
CA ASN A 171 -21.65 -6.00 41.96
C ASN A 171 -20.63 -6.97 41.29
N ASP A 172 -19.50 -7.15 41.94
CA ASP A 172 -18.49 -8.11 41.47
C ASP A 172 -19.03 -9.54 41.53
N THR A 173 -18.69 -10.31 40.52
CA THR A 173 -19.04 -11.73 40.48
C THR A 173 -18.26 -12.51 41.52
N GLU A 174 -18.97 -13.24 42.40
CA GLU A 174 -18.35 -14.11 43.40
C GLU A 174 -17.91 -15.46 42.79
N THR A 175 -16.90 -16.06 43.43
CA THR A 175 -16.44 -17.42 43.03
C THR A 175 -17.59 -18.42 43.11
N ASN A 176 -17.81 -19.15 42.01
CA ASN A 176 -18.92 -20.11 41.85
C ASN A 176 -20.34 -19.53 41.76
N GLU A 177 -20.50 -18.22 41.60
CA GLU A 177 -21.82 -17.59 41.45
C GLU A 177 -22.58 -18.11 40.23
N TYR A 178 -21.89 -18.40 39.14
CA TYR A 178 -22.52 -18.99 37.93
C TYR A 178 -21.58 -19.94 37.22
N ILE A 179 -22.14 -20.70 36.26
CA ILE A 179 -21.41 -21.67 35.43
C ILE A 179 -21.21 -21.07 34.05
N TYR A 180 -19.95 -20.98 33.61
CA TYR A 180 -19.57 -20.60 32.27
C TYR A 180 -18.83 -21.74 31.57
N LEU A 181 -19.25 -22.10 30.35
CA LEU A 181 -18.70 -23.24 29.58
C LEU A 181 -18.60 -24.53 30.41
N LYS A 182 -19.65 -24.83 31.21
CA LYS A 182 -19.76 -26.00 32.09
C LYS A 182 -18.73 -26.05 33.25
N LYS A 183 -18.10 -24.91 33.55
CA LYS A 183 -17.19 -24.78 34.69
C LYS A 183 -17.65 -23.64 35.59
N PRO A 184 -17.53 -23.77 36.91
CA PRO A 184 -17.75 -22.66 37.83
C PRO A 184 -16.79 -21.53 37.53
N VAL A 185 -17.25 -20.30 37.67
CA VAL A 185 -16.41 -19.10 37.55
C VAL A 185 -15.59 -18.94 38.84
N THR A 186 -14.28 -18.70 38.68
CA THR A 186 -13.33 -18.50 39.82
C THR A 186 -12.66 -17.15 39.71
#